data_91c1a85a21a733aab3a74b0fda02be97
#
_entry.id   91c1a85a21a733aab3a74b0fda02be97
#
_cell.length_a   1.000
_cell.length_b   1.000
_cell.length_c   1.000
_cell.angle_alpha   90.00
_cell.angle_beta   90.00
_cell.angle_gamma   90.00
#
_symmetry.space_group_name_H-M   'P 1'
#
loop_
_entity.id
_entity.type
_entity.pdbx_description
1 polymer ?
#
loop_
_entity_poly.entity_id
_entity_poly.type
_entity_poly.pdbx_seq_one_letter_code
_entity_poly.pdbx_strand_id
1 'polypeptide(L)' 'MHFINTIQTNKMDTKNQGTVKFFNSEKGFGFIKHSDSDKETFVHVSGLINDIKEGDQVEFELQNGKKGMNAVNVTVIG' A
#
# COMPACT_ATOMS: atom_id res chain seq x y z
N MET A 1 -26.64 13.43 7.95
CA MET A 1 -26.29 13.38 7.92
C MET A 1 -25.60 13.21 7.85
N HIS A 2 -25.48 13.13 7.67
CA HIS A 2 -24.83 13.07 7.56
C HIS A 2 -24.07 12.94 7.50
N PHE A 3 -23.99 12.93 7.42
CA PHE A 3 -23.23 13.00 7.33
C PHE A 3 -22.44 12.77 7.46
N ILE A 4 -22.57 12.82 7.51
CA ILE A 4 -21.81 12.71 7.60
C ILE A 4 -21.00 12.40 7.66
N ASN A 5 -20.84 12.38 7.55
CA ASN A 5 -20.00 12.15 7.58
C ASN A 5 -19.19 12.00 7.33
N THR A 6 -19.21 12.14 7.32
CA THR A 6 -18.39 12.10 7.10
C THR A 6 -17.45 12.01 7.12
N ILE A 7 -17.36 12.28 7.35
CA ILE A 7 -16.53 12.23 7.38
C ILE A 7 -15.72 11.80 7.52
N GLN A 8 -15.57 11.66 7.66
CA GLN A 8 -14.81 11.18 7.71
C GLN A 8 -14.07 11.02 7.31
N THR A 9 -14.02 11.11 7.03
CA THR A 9 -13.32 10.90 6.59
C THR A 9 -12.44 10.97 6.50
N ASN A 10 -12.02 11.38 6.57
CA ASN A 10 -11.15 11.34 6.39
C ASN A 10 -10.25 10.77 6.56
N LYS A 11 -9.85 10.66 7.00
CA LYS A 11 -8.93 10.07 7.16
C LYS A 11 -8.59 8.90 6.48
N MET A 12 -9.30 8.27 6.22
CA MET A 12 -9.19 7.29 5.31
C MET A 12 -8.48 7.66 4.15
N ASP A 13 -8.21 8.80 4.09
CA ASP A 13 -7.48 9.36 2.99
C ASP A 13 -6.04 8.94 2.97
N THR A 14 -5.60 8.18 3.96
CA THR A 14 -4.24 7.69 3.97
C THR A 14 -4.04 6.45 3.11
N LYS A 15 -5.11 5.90 2.55
CA LYS A 15 -4.99 4.72 1.71
C LYS A 15 -4.62 5.09 0.29
N ASN A 16 -3.71 4.33 -0.26
CA ASN A 16 -3.22 4.53 -1.61
C ASN A 16 -3.41 3.25 -2.41
N GLN A 17 -3.40 3.37 -3.73
CA GLN A 17 -3.51 2.22 -4.60
C GLN A 17 -2.32 2.18 -5.53
N GLY A 18 -1.95 0.99 -5.94
CA GLY A 18 -0.84 0.82 -6.85
C GLY A 18 -0.77 -0.58 -7.39
N THR A 19 0.29 -0.83 -8.14
CA THR A 19 0.57 -2.12 -8.73
C THR A 19 1.91 -2.61 -8.20
N VAL A 20 1.96 -3.87 -7.82
CA VAL A 20 3.21 -4.46 -7.35
C VAL A 20 4.18 -4.51 -8.52
N LYS A 21 5.28 -3.79 -8.41
CA LYS A 21 6.29 -3.76 -9.45
C LYS A 21 7.14 -5.02 -9.39
N PHE A 22 7.46 -5.44 -8.18
CA PHE A 22 8.17 -6.68 -7.98
C PHE A 22 8.05 -7.05 -6.50
N PHE A 23 8.12 -8.35 -6.22
CA PHE A 23 8.14 -8.81 -4.83
C PHE A 23 8.99 -10.07 -4.77
N ASN A 24 9.92 -10.08 -3.80
CA ASN A 24 10.80 -11.23 -3.56
C ASN A 24 10.34 -11.90 -2.28
N SER A 25 9.64 -13.03 -2.42
CA SER A 25 9.07 -13.71 -1.26
C SER A 25 10.14 -14.37 -0.38
N GLU A 26 11.28 -14.72 -0.97
CA GLU A 26 12.37 -15.31 -0.17
C GLU A 26 12.99 -14.29 0.78
N LYS A 27 13.15 -13.07 0.30
CA LYS A 27 13.75 -12.00 1.11
C LYS A 27 12.70 -11.19 1.84
N GLY A 28 11.43 -11.33 1.46
CA GLY A 28 10.34 -10.70 2.16
C GLY A 28 10.17 -9.22 1.90
N PHE A 29 10.47 -8.74 0.69
CA PHE A 29 10.28 -7.33 0.37
C PHE A 29 9.99 -7.15 -1.11
N GLY A 30 9.50 -5.96 -1.43
CA GLY A 30 9.25 -5.59 -2.83
C GLY A 30 8.96 -4.10 -2.94
N PHE A 31 8.47 -3.71 -4.09
CA PHE A 31 8.11 -2.32 -4.38
C PHE A 31 6.75 -2.26 -5.04
N ILE A 32 6.00 -1.24 -4.65
CA ILE A 32 4.68 -0.96 -5.22
C ILE A 32 4.76 0.36 -5.96
N LYS A 33 4.34 0.37 -7.21
CA LYS A 33 4.26 1.61 -7.98
C LYS A 33 2.88 2.21 -7.78
N HIS A 34 2.84 3.47 -7.36
CA HIS A 34 1.57 4.17 -7.12
C HIS A 34 0.81 4.34 -8.43
N SER A 35 -0.51 4.18 -8.39
CA SER A 35 -1.31 4.28 -9.59
C SER A 35 -1.51 5.72 -10.04
N ASP A 36 -1.34 6.68 -9.13
CA ASP A 36 -1.56 8.09 -9.47
C ASP A 36 -0.28 8.87 -9.72
N SER A 37 0.87 8.21 -9.72
CA SER A 37 2.14 8.90 -9.93
C SER A 37 3.21 7.87 -10.28
N ASP A 38 4.43 8.36 -10.49
CA ASP A 38 5.57 7.49 -10.76
C ASP A 38 6.30 7.07 -9.50
N LYS A 39 5.74 7.39 -8.34
CA LYS A 39 6.38 7.01 -7.09
C LYS A 39 6.37 5.52 -6.89
N GLU A 40 7.40 5.03 -6.22
CA GLU A 40 7.48 3.64 -5.80
C GLU A 40 7.68 3.62 -4.30
N THR A 41 7.05 2.66 -3.63
CA THR A 41 7.10 2.55 -2.18
C THR A 41 7.58 1.17 -1.82
N PHE A 42 8.52 1.11 -0.89
CA PHE A 42 9.03 -0.16 -0.37
C PHE A 42 7.93 -0.85 0.45
N VAL A 43 7.84 -2.17 0.31
CA VAL A 43 6.93 -2.98 1.11
C VAL A 43 7.70 -4.16 1.68
N HIS A 44 7.49 -4.43 2.97
CA HIS A 44 8.07 -5.57 3.65
C HIS A 44 6.97 -6.60 3.91
N VAL A 45 7.34 -7.87 3.96
CA VAL A 45 6.35 -8.93 4.15
C VAL A 45 5.52 -8.71 5.41
N SER A 46 6.09 -8.12 6.44
CA SER A 46 5.36 -7.84 7.68
C SER A 46 4.25 -6.81 7.50
N GLY A 47 4.25 -6.06 6.40
CA GLY A 47 3.20 -5.08 6.13
C GLY A 47 2.09 -5.60 5.24
N LEU A 48 2.10 -6.89 4.91
CA LEU A 48 1.10 -7.47 4.02
C LEU A 48 -0.07 -8.03 4.81
N ILE A 49 -1.29 -7.76 4.33
CA ILE A 49 -2.47 -8.46 4.82
C ILE A 49 -2.70 -9.69 3.96
N ASN A 50 -2.43 -9.58 2.66
CA ASN A 50 -2.53 -10.69 1.72
C ASN A 50 -1.17 -10.92 1.08
N ASP A 51 -0.94 -12.15 0.62
CA ASP A 51 0.24 -12.42 -0.21
C ASP A 51 0.10 -11.66 -1.52
N ILE A 52 1.20 -11.09 -1.97
CA ILE A 52 1.20 -10.33 -3.22
C ILE A 52 2.25 -10.88 -4.17
N LYS A 53 2.11 -10.53 -5.43
CA LYS A 53 3.09 -10.89 -6.45
C LYS A 53 3.14 -9.79 -7.50
N GLU A 54 4.14 -9.86 -8.33
CA GLU A 54 4.32 -8.88 -9.41
C GLU A 54 3.04 -8.75 -10.24
N GLY A 55 2.62 -7.52 -10.46
CA GLY A 55 1.44 -7.23 -11.26
C GLY A 55 0.14 -7.11 -10.49
N ASP A 56 0.14 -7.49 -9.21
CA ASP A 56 -1.10 -7.39 -8.41
C ASP A 56 -1.48 -5.94 -8.18
N GLN A 57 -2.78 -5.68 -8.25
CA GLN A 57 -3.33 -4.38 -7.85
C GLN A 57 -3.57 -4.42 -6.35
N VAL A 58 -3.05 -3.45 -5.64
CA VAL A 58 -3.11 -3.43 -4.18
C VAL A 58 -3.53 -2.08 -3.65
N GLU A 59 -4.07 -2.10 -2.46
CA GLU A 59 -4.35 -0.92 -1.67
C GLU A 59 -3.48 -0.98 -0.42
N PHE A 60 -2.95 0.15 -0.01
CA PHE A 60 -2.00 0.15 1.11
C PHE A 60 -2.01 1.50 1.80
N GLU A 61 -1.43 1.52 3.00
CA GLU A 61 -1.21 2.75 3.76
C GLU A 61 0.28 3.02 3.81
N LEU A 62 0.64 4.27 4.02
CA LEU A 62 2.04 4.66 4.14
C LEU A 62 2.38 4.88 5.60
N GLN A 63 3.55 4.42 5.99
CA GLN A 63 4.04 4.58 7.35
C GLN A 63 5.52 4.96 7.30
N ASN A 64 5.93 5.89 8.16
CA ASN A 64 7.33 6.24 8.26
C ASN A 64 8.12 5.09 8.86
N GLY A 65 9.19 4.71 8.16
CA GLY A 65 10.13 3.72 8.66
C GLY A 65 11.50 4.35 8.81
N LYS A 66 12.46 3.53 9.19
CA LYS A 66 13.81 4.02 9.40
C LYS A 66 14.47 4.54 8.14
N LYS A 67 14.07 4.02 7.00
CA LYS A 67 14.66 4.37 5.72
C LYS A 67 13.71 5.14 4.82
N GLY A 68 12.62 5.63 5.38
CA GLY A 68 11.63 6.38 4.62
C GLY A 68 10.27 5.74 4.73
N MET A 69 9.38 6.07 3.79
CA MET A 69 8.00 5.59 3.84
C MET A 69 7.93 4.14 3.40
N ASN A 70 7.16 3.36 4.13
CA ASN A 70 6.90 1.96 3.81
C ASN A 70 5.40 1.77 3.58
N ALA A 71 5.06 0.81 2.72
CA ALA A 71 3.67 0.40 2.57
C ALA A 71 3.32 -0.61 3.66
N VAL A 72 2.18 -0.40 4.29
CA VAL A 72 1.67 -1.31 5.33
C VAL A 72 0.20 -1.57 5.06
N ASN A 73 -0.33 -2.61 5.71
CA ASN A 73 -1.73 -3.02 5.53
C ASN A 73 -2.06 -3.22 4.05
N VAL A 74 -1.14 -3.87 3.34
CA VAL A 74 -1.26 -4.06 1.89
C VAL A 74 -2.26 -5.16 1.62
N THR A 75 -3.28 -4.83 0.82
CA THR A 75 -4.38 -5.74 0.48
C THR A 75 -4.53 -5.80 -1.03
N VAL A 76 -4.72 -7.00 -1.55
CA VAL A 76 -4.96 -7.18 -2.99
C VAL A 76 -6.40 -6.77 -3.30
N ILE A 77 -6.57 -5.92 -4.31
CA ILE A 77 -7.90 -5.40 -4.67
C ILE A 77 -8.32 -5.73 -6.11
N GLY A 78 -7.42 -6.28 -6.89
CA GLY A 78 -7.78 -6.56 -8.28
C GLY A 78 -7.31 -7.85 -8.85
#